data_7ac9da9e7d293f00bea1fc526bb852dc
#
_entry.id   7ac9da9e7d293f00bea1fc526bb852dc
#
_cell.length_a   1.000
_cell.length_b   1.000
_cell.length_c   1.000
_cell.angle_alpha   90.00
_cell.angle_beta   90.00
_cell.angle_gamma   90.00
#
_symmetry.space_group_name_H-M   'P 1'
#
loop_
_entity.id
_entity.type
_entity.pdbx_description
1 polymer ?
#
loop_
_entity_poly.entity_id
_entity_poly.type
_entity_poly.pdbx_seq_one_letter_code
_entity_poly.pdbx_strand_id
1 'polypeptide(L)'
;MTAIGDLPAHEGTEPPTIAQLAELAGVSTATVSKVVNGRSQVAPETRALVEGLIRQHGYRRQRRRGNPAAGIEVLFHELAGDYPVEIMKGVGRVVREHHMALMVSELQGRQTPGSDWIEDLLRRRPAGVIAVYSGLTPGQRERLARREIPLVLLDPTGKPGHDVPSVGAGNWNGGLAATHHLLDLGHRRIAVITGPAHALSSRARLDGYRAALDTAGVPVDPDLICQGDFRIQDGLTHTHRLLRLPNPPTAIFACNDGQAMGVYQAAHELGRRVPDDLSVVGFDDMPPMRWVIPPLTTIRQPLTDMAAAAAAMLMKLAKGEPLQQNRIEFATELIVRGSTARVNMIE
;
A
#
# COMPACT_ATOMS: atom_id res chain seq x y z
N MET A 1 -18.94 13.32 59.06
CA MET A 1 -20.07 13.09 58.13
C MET A 1 -20.51 14.46 57.63
N THR A 2 -19.98 14.87 56.49
CA THR A 2 -20.38 16.15 55.85
C THR A 2 -20.95 15.79 54.51
N ALA A 3 -22.21 16.15 54.30
CA ALA A 3 -23.02 15.80 53.15
C ALA A 3 -22.41 16.26 51.83
N ILE A 4 -22.37 15.33 50.88
CA ILE A 4 -22.03 15.60 49.46
C ILE A 4 -23.30 16.28 48.88
N GLY A 5 -23.19 17.57 48.59
CA GLY A 5 -24.26 18.31 47.92
C GLY A 5 -24.47 17.82 46.50
N ASP A 6 -25.69 17.42 46.18
CA ASP A 6 -26.19 17.21 44.83
C ASP A 6 -26.11 18.53 44.05
N LEU A 7 -25.20 18.61 43.12
CA LEU A 7 -25.19 19.65 42.10
C LEU A 7 -26.01 19.17 40.89
N PRO A 8 -26.83 20.03 40.28
CA PRO A 8 -27.72 19.65 39.19
C PRO A 8 -26.95 19.16 37.95
N ALA A 9 -27.48 18.13 37.32
CA ALA A 9 -27.00 17.64 36.02
C ALA A 9 -27.07 18.78 34.99
N HIS A 10 -25.91 19.20 34.48
CA HIS A 10 -25.88 20.15 33.39
C HIS A 10 -26.38 19.45 32.11
N GLU A 11 -27.57 19.81 31.68
CA GLU A 11 -28.07 19.58 30.32
C GLU A 11 -27.34 20.53 29.37
N GLY A 12 -26.11 20.18 29.03
CA GLY A 12 -25.30 20.86 28.02
C GLY A 12 -24.73 19.86 27.05
N THR A 13 -24.96 20.05 25.77
CA THR A 13 -24.57 19.17 24.65
C THR A 13 -23.09 19.12 24.36
N GLU A 14 -22.24 19.78 25.13
CA GLU A 14 -20.74 19.73 24.93
C GLU A 14 -20.04 19.02 26.10
N PRO A 15 -19.07 18.11 25.78
CA PRO A 15 -18.27 17.45 26.80
C PRO A 15 -17.40 18.44 27.58
N PRO A 16 -17.22 18.25 28.92
CA PRO A 16 -16.50 19.19 29.76
C PRO A 16 -15.03 19.38 29.31
N THR A 17 -14.47 20.54 29.60
CA THR A 17 -13.07 20.88 29.38
C THR A 17 -12.17 20.33 30.52
N ILE A 18 -10.83 20.26 30.29
CA ILE A 18 -9.84 19.93 31.35
C ILE A 18 -9.95 20.87 32.54
N ALA A 19 -10.26 22.14 32.31
CA ALA A 19 -10.44 23.13 33.38
C ALA A 19 -11.66 22.80 34.27
N GLN A 20 -12.78 22.45 33.66
CA GLN A 20 -14.00 22.04 34.39
C GLN A 20 -13.79 20.71 35.15
N LEU A 21 -13.08 19.74 34.54
CA LEU A 21 -12.73 18.51 35.25
C LEU A 21 -11.77 18.76 36.43
N ALA A 22 -10.87 19.72 36.31
CA ALA A 22 -9.94 20.10 37.37
C ALA A 22 -10.69 20.74 38.54
N GLU A 23 -11.68 21.60 38.25
CA GLU A 23 -12.57 22.22 39.23
C GLU A 23 -13.43 21.17 39.94
N LEU A 24 -14.07 20.26 39.21
CA LEU A 24 -14.87 19.16 39.76
C LEU A 24 -14.05 18.19 40.62
N ALA A 25 -12.78 17.94 40.24
CA ALA A 25 -11.89 17.07 41.00
C ALA A 25 -11.15 17.77 42.15
N GLY A 26 -11.25 19.10 42.29
CA GLY A 26 -10.49 19.87 43.27
C GLY A 26 -8.99 19.82 43.09
N VAL A 27 -8.49 19.64 41.83
CA VAL A 27 -7.07 19.52 41.52
C VAL A 27 -6.65 20.51 40.44
N SER A 28 -5.33 20.66 40.23
CA SER A 28 -4.83 21.52 39.15
C SER A 28 -5.12 20.92 37.76
N THR A 29 -5.28 21.78 36.74
CA THR A 29 -5.37 21.36 35.33
C THR A 29 -4.17 20.53 34.90
N ALA A 30 -3.00 20.79 35.48
CA ALA A 30 -1.79 19.99 35.24
C ALA A 30 -1.92 18.56 35.78
N THR A 31 -2.60 18.36 36.92
CA THR A 31 -2.88 17.04 37.50
C THR A 31 -3.86 16.25 36.62
N VAL A 32 -4.96 16.87 36.21
CA VAL A 32 -5.92 16.24 35.27
C VAL A 32 -5.23 15.88 33.96
N SER A 33 -4.40 16.78 33.43
CA SER A 33 -3.62 16.52 32.21
C SER A 33 -2.66 15.32 32.36
N LYS A 34 -2.04 15.13 33.54
CA LYS A 34 -1.19 13.97 33.82
C LYS A 34 -1.99 12.66 33.84
N VAL A 35 -3.19 12.67 34.43
CA VAL A 35 -4.08 11.50 34.46
C VAL A 35 -4.52 11.14 33.05
N VAL A 36 -5.05 12.11 32.29
CA VAL A 36 -5.49 11.95 30.89
C VAL A 36 -4.37 11.44 29.97
N ASN A 37 -3.11 11.81 30.28
CA ASN A 37 -1.93 11.37 29.52
C ASN A 37 -1.27 10.08 30.09
N GLY A 38 -1.86 9.41 31.07
CA GLY A 38 -1.36 8.16 31.63
C GLY A 38 -0.02 8.25 32.39
N ARG A 39 0.38 9.48 32.80
CA ARG A 39 1.67 9.66 33.52
C ARG A 39 1.61 9.14 34.95
N SER A 40 2.64 8.42 35.39
CA SER A 40 2.70 7.74 36.70
C SER A 40 2.80 8.67 37.94
N GLN A 41 3.02 9.96 37.76
CA GLN A 41 3.29 10.94 38.83
C GLN A 41 2.01 11.57 39.40
N VAL A 42 0.95 10.79 39.63
CA VAL A 42 -0.29 11.22 40.28
C VAL A 42 -0.70 10.16 41.31
N ALA A 43 -1.05 10.61 42.53
CA ALA A 43 -1.50 9.69 43.58
C ALA A 43 -2.67 8.80 43.11
N PRO A 44 -2.69 7.51 43.49
CA PRO A 44 -3.70 6.54 43.02
C PRO A 44 -5.15 7.00 43.27
N GLU A 45 -5.40 7.61 44.42
CA GLU A 45 -6.72 8.13 44.81
C GLU A 45 -7.18 9.28 43.90
N THR A 46 -6.26 10.24 43.63
CA THR A 46 -6.52 11.36 42.73
C THR A 46 -6.74 10.87 41.31
N ARG A 47 -5.99 9.85 40.86
CA ARG A 47 -6.17 9.23 39.58
C ARG A 47 -7.55 8.61 39.43
N ALA A 48 -7.98 7.79 40.42
CA ALA A 48 -9.27 7.14 40.42
C ALA A 48 -10.44 8.14 40.40
N LEU A 49 -10.31 9.25 41.14
CA LEU A 49 -11.30 10.33 41.16
C LEU A 49 -11.41 10.98 39.75
N VAL A 50 -10.31 11.39 39.15
CA VAL A 50 -10.30 12.04 37.85
C VAL A 50 -10.81 11.10 36.74
N GLU A 51 -10.39 9.83 36.76
CA GLU A 51 -10.90 8.82 35.82
C GLU A 51 -12.39 8.53 35.98
N GLY A 52 -12.91 8.60 37.22
CA GLY A 52 -14.34 8.51 37.52
C GLY A 52 -15.12 9.66 36.86
N LEU A 53 -14.66 10.89 37.06
CA LEU A 53 -15.26 12.11 36.47
C LEU A 53 -15.19 12.09 34.93
N ILE A 54 -14.08 11.60 34.35
CA ILE A 54 -13.94 11.42 32.90
C ILE A 54 -15.05 10.50 32.37
N ARG A 55 -15.27 9.35 33.03
CA ARG A 55 -16.33 8.40 32.65
C ARG A 55 -17.73 8.96 32.84
N GLN A 56 -17.99 9.61 33.97
CA GLN A 56 -19.31 10.15 34.35
C GLN A 56 -19.75 11.27 33.41
N HIS A 57 -18.86 12.19 33.05
CA HIS A 57 -19.18 13.37 32.24
C HIS A 57 -18.87 13.22 30.76
N GLY A 58 -18.46 12.00 30.31
CA GLY A 58 -18.20 11.73 28.90
C GLY A 58 -17.07 12.59 28.33
N TYR A 59 -16.08 12.97 29.16
CA TYR A 59 -14.96 13.76 28.68
C TYR A 59 -14.26 13.01 27.55
N ARG A 60 -14.34 13.58 26.35
CA ARG A 60 -13.47 13.21 25.24
C ARG A 60 -12.37 14.26 25.17
N ARG A 61 -11.13 13.80 25.22
CA ARG A 61 -9.97 14.67 25.03
C ARG A 61 -10.22 15.54 23.83
N GLN A 62 -10.55 16.84 24.04
CA GLN A 62 -10.57 17.77 22.92
C GLN A 62 -9.18 17.71 22.31
N ARG A 63 -9.09 17.16 21.09
CA ARG A 63 -7.89 17.32 20.29
C ARG A 63 -7.58 18.81 20.34
N ARG A 64 -6.54 19.23 21.09
CA ARG A 64 -5.98 20.55 20.83
C ARG A 64 -5.93 20.62 19.32
N ARG A 65 -6.65 21.58 18.74
CA ARG A 65 -6.41 22.03 17.37
C ARG A 65 -4.98 22.58 17.36
N GLY A 66 -4.01 21.67 17.47
CA GLY A 66 -2.69 21.91 16.97
C GLY A 66 -2.91 22.25 15.51
N ASN A 67 -2.21 23.21 15.01
CA ASN A 67 -2.18 23.63 13.63
C ASN A 67 -2.54 22.43 12.74
N PRO A 68 -3.61 22.48 11.93
CA PRO A 68 -4.09 21.31 11.20
C PRO A 68 -2.86 20.65 10.58
N ALA A 69 -2.68 19.37 10.83
CA ALA A 69 -1.52 18.66 10.34
C ALA A 69 -1.37 19.00 8.86
N ALA A 70 -0.25 19.64 8.50
CA ALA A 70 -0.10 20.33 7.23
C ALA A 70 -0.19 19.40 6.02
N GLY A 71 -0.20 18.06 6.21
CA GLY A 71 -0.29 17.11 5.10
C GLY A 71 -0.31 15.64 5.50
N ILE A 72 -0.49 14.79 4.48
CA ILE A 72 -0.31 13.33 4.54
C ILE A 72 1.11 13.02 4.07
N GLU A 73 1.81 12.11 4.76
CA GLU A 73 3.10 11.61 4.31
C GLU A 73 2.92 10.27 3.59
N VAL A 74 3.42 10.19 2.35
CA VAL A 74 3.49 8.97 1.56
C VAL A 74 4.93 8.48 1.55
N LEU A 75 5.13 7.29 2.08
CA LEU A 75 6.42 6.65 2.20
C LEU A 75 6.58 5.62 1.09
N PHE A 76 7.48 5.84 0.17
CA PHE A 76 7.82 4.93 -0.91
C PHE A 76 9.06 4.11 -0.59
N HIS A 77 9.05 2.85 -1.02
CA HIS A 77 10.24 2.00 -1.02
C HIS A 77 11.34 2.61 -1.91
N GLU A 78 10.98 3.00 -3.13
CA GLU A 78 11.84 3.63 -4.13
C GLU A 78 11.01 4.58 -5.01
N LEU A 79 11.56 5.72 -5.40
CA LEU A 79 10.94 6.67 -6.33
C LEU A 79 11.47 6.42 -7.75
N ALA A 80 11.08 5.30 -8.33
CA ALA A 80 11.48 4.91 -9.69
C ALA A 80 10.27 4.63 -10.58
N GLY A 81 10.35 5.02 -11.85
CA GLY A 81 9.31 4.81 -12.84
C GLY A 81 8.02 5.59 -12.58
N ASP A 82 6.93 5.15 -13.22
CA ASP A 82 5.64 5.85 -13.19
C ASP A 82 4.72 5.43 -12.04
N TYR A 83 4.99 4.29 -11.38
CA TYR A 83 4.18 3.78 -10.29
C TYR A 83 4.02 4.80 -9.12
N PRO A 84 5.09 5.44 -8.60
CA PRO A 84 4.94 6.48 -7.59
C PRO A 84 4.12 7.69 -8.07
N VAL A 85 4.22 8.04 -9.35
CA VAL A 85 3.47 9.17 -9.93
C VAL A 85 1.97 8.91 -9.90
N GLU A 86 1.52 7.70 -10.27
CA GLU A 86 0.10 7.32 -10.23
C GLU A 86 -0.44 7.32 -8.79
N ILE A 87 0.35 6.84 -7.82
CA ILE A 87 -0.01 6.91 -6.40
C ILE A 87 -0.12 8.37 -5.92
N MET A 88 0.86 9.21 -6.26
CA MET A 88 0.83 10.63 -5.89
C MET A 88 -0.37 11.37 -6.49
N LYS A 89 -0.81 11.03 -7.71
CA LYS A 89 -2.03 11.58 -8.33
C LYS A 89 -3.27 11.25 -7.49
N GLY A 90 -3.41 10.00 -7.04
CA GLY A 90 -4.54 9.54 -6.23
C GLY A 90 -4.59 10.21 -4.86
N VAL A 91 -3.48 10.19 -4.12
CA VAL A 91 -3.38 10.88 -2.82
C VAL A 91 -3.57 12.37 -3.00
N GLY A 92 -2.94 12.96 -4.04
CA GLY A 92 -3.03 14.39 -4.37
C GLY A 92 -4.46 14.88 -4.61
N ARG A 93 -5.33 14.02 -5.16
CA ARG A 93 -6.77 14.32 -5.30
C ARG A 93 -7.40 14.55 -3.93
N VAL A 94 -7.20 13.63 -3.00
CA VAL A 94 -7.81 13.69 -1.67
C VAL A 94 -7.25 14.83 -0.81
N VAL A 95 -5.92 15.05 -0.82
CA VAL A 95 -5.32 16.13 -0.02
C VAL A 95 -5.76 17.52 -0.49
N ARG A 96 -6.00 17.71 -1.80
CA ARG A 96 -6.55 18.96 -2.33
C ARG A 96 -7.96 19.25 -1.81
N GLU A 97 -8.83 18.23 -1.76
CA GLU A 97 -10.19 18.36 -1.22
C GLU A 97 -10.20 18.77 0.26
N HIS A 98 -9.13 18.41 0.97
CA HIS A 98 -8.97 18.73 2.40
C HIS A 98 -8.04 19.92 2.67
N HIS A 99 -7.60 20.65 1.64
CA HIS A 99 -6.65 21.77 1.75
C HIS A 99 -5.36 21.41 2.48
N MET A 100 -4.83 20.21 2.23
CA MET A 100 -3.63 19.66 2.85
C MET A 100 -2.50 19.52 1.84
N ALA A 101 -1.26 19.36 2.34
CA ALA A 101 -0.11 19.05 1.51
C ALA A 101 0.10 17.53 1.37
N LEU A 102 0.67 17.13 0.24
CA LEU A 102 1.27 15.82 0.05
C LEU A 102 2.76 15.92 0.37
N MET A 103 3.20 15.15 1.36
CA MET A 103 4.62 14.98 1.69
C MET A 103 5.09 13.62 1.19
N VAL A 104 6.30 13.54 0.66
CA VAL A 104 6.86 12.32 0.09
C VAL A 104 8.17 12.01 0.76
N SER A 105 8.33 10.75 1.19
CA SER A 105 9.58 10.19 1.71
C SER A 105 9.95 8.93 0.94
N GLU A 106 11.24 8.70 0.76
CA GLU A 106 11.78 7.54 0.07
C GLU A 106 12.68 6.73 1.01
N LEU A 107 12.60 5.41 0.93
CA LEU A 107 13.42 4.48 1.70
C LEU A 107 14.72 4.06 0.98
N GLN A 108 14.95 4.57 -0.24
CA GLN A 108 16.16 4.25 -1.04
C GLN A 108 16.38 2.74 -1.17
N GLY A 109 15.34 2.00 -1.55
CA GLY A 109 15.38 0.54 -1.70
C GLY A 109 15.30 -0.26 -0.39
N ARG A 110 15.18 0.38 0.77
CA ARG A 110 14.95 -0.33 2.04
C ARG A 110 13.48 -0.73 2.18
N GLN A 111 13.22 -1.85 2.85
CA GLN A 111 11.85 -2.32 3.08
C GLN A 111 11.20 -1.69 4.32
N THR A 112 12.01 -1.20 5.25
CA THR A 112 11.57 -0.53 6.47
C THR A 112 12.38 0.75 6.68
N PRO A 113 11.73 1.82 7.18
CA PRO A 113 12.43 3.06 7.45
C PRO A 113 13.44 2.92 8.59
N GLY A 114 14.52 3.71 8.53
CA GLY A 114 15.49 3.83 9.60
C GLY A 114 14.93 4.58 10.83
N SER A 115 15.70 4.60 11.92
CA SER A 115 15.38 5.33 13.16
C SER A 115 15.15 6.82 12.92
N ASP A 116 16.01 7.42 12.09
CA ASP A 116 16.01 8.87 11.85
C ASP A 116 14.72 9.32 11.15
N TRP A 117 14.21 8.52 10.20
CA TRP A 117 12.96 8.81 9.51
C TRP A 117 11.79 8.93 10.49
N ILE A 118 11.66 7.98 11.44
CA ILE A 118 10.55 8.01 12.40
C ILE A 118 10.62 9.20 13.33
N GLU A 119 11.83 9.65 13.70
CA GLU A 119 12.02 10.84 14.53
C GLU A 119 11.64 12.11 13.78
N ASP A 120 12.05 12.23 12.53
CA ASP A 120 11.70 13.34 11.66
C ASP A 120 10.20 13.39 11.40
N LEU A 121 9.58 12.26 11.15
CA LEU A 121 8.14 12.16 10.99
C LEU A 121 7.38 12.60 12.25
N LEU A 122 7.84 12.16 13.42
CA LEU A 122 7.22 12.55 14.69
C LEU A 122 7.40 14.05 15.00
N ARG A 123 8.44 14.70 14.46
CA ARG A 123 8.63 16.16 14.53
C ARG A 123 7.66 16.89 13.59
N ARG A 124 7.52 16.41 12.34
CA ARG A 124 6.61 17.01 11.35
C ARG A 124 5.14 16.83 11.70
N ARG A 125 4.77 15.75 12.42
CA ARG A 125 3.40 15.41 12.81
C ARG A 125 2.41 15.44 11.65
N PRO A 126 2.56 14.61 10.63
CA PRO A 126 1.58 14.53 9.55
C PRO A 126 0.21 14.11 10.08
N ALA A 127 -0.85 14.36 9.30
CA ALA A 127 -2.19 13.86 9.59
C ALA A 127 -2.24 12.32 9.60
N GLY A 128 -1.30 11.70 8.89
CA GLY A 128 -1.10 10.26 8.86
C GLY A 128 -0.07 9.86 7.82
N VAL A 129 0.20 8.57 7.73
CA VAL A 129 1.20 7.95 6.84
C VAL A 129 0.54 6.93 5.94
N ILE A 130 0.83 6.96 4.65
CA ILE A 130 0.57 5.87 3.70
C ILE A 130 1.92 5.23 3.38
N ALA A 131 2.12 3.97 3.76
CA ALA A 131 3.33 3.22 3.41
C ALA A 131 3.06 2.39 2.16
N VAL A 132 3.77 2.70 1.07
CA VAL A 132 3.60 2.09 -0.25
C VAL A 132 4.70 1.07 -0.46
N TYR A 133 4.31 -0.19 -0.72
CA TYR A 133 5.24 -1.28 -0.97
C TYR A 133 6.37 -1.34 0.09
N SER A 134 6.00 -1.07 1.32
CA SER A 134 6.90 -1.00 2.47
C SER A 134 6.16 -1.36 3.74
N GLY A 135 6.88 -1.59 4.81
CA GLY A 135 6.33 -1.90 6.11
C GLY A 135 7.04 -1.15 7.23
N LEU A 136 6.36 -1.00 8.35
CA LEU A 136 6.94 -0.47 9.58
C LEU A 136 7.13 -1.62 10.57
N THR A 137 8.22 -1.58 11.33
CA THR A 137 8.44 -2.51 12.43
C THR A 137 7.36 -2.34 13.51
N PRO A 138 7.09 -3.36 14.35
CA PRO A 138 6.14 -3.23 15.45
C PRO A 138 6.42 -2.03 16.35
N GLY A 139 7.69 -1.77 16.68
CA GLY A 139 8.09 -0.62 17.50
C GLY A 139 7.82 0.73 16.82
N GLN A 140 8.02 0.83 15.50
CA GLN A 140 7.69 2.04 14.74
C GLN A 140 6.18 2.28 14.71
N ARG A 141 5.38 1.24 14.48
CA ARG A 141 3.91 1.32 14.54
C ARG A 141 3.42 1.77 15.92
N GLU A 142 3.98 1.23 17.00
CA GLU A 142 3.65 1.64 18.35
C GLU A 142 3.99 3.12 18.60
N ARG A 143 5.13 3.60 18.09
CA ARG A 143 5.51 5.03 18.18
C ARG A 143 4.51 5.94 17.46
N LEU A 144 4.02 5.54 16.27
CA LEU A 144 2.96 6.28 15.56
C LEU A 144 1.67 6.28 16.37
N ALA A 145 1.24 5.11 16.87
CA ALA A 145 0.01 4.95 17.64
C ALA A 145 0.01 5.82 18.91
N ARG A 146 1.14 5.85 19.65
CA ARG A 146 1.30 6.72 20.84
C ARG A 146 1.17 8.21 20.53
N ARG A 147 1.40 8.62 19.28
CA ARG A 147 1.27 10.01 18.79
C ARG A 147 -0.03 10.25 18.03
N GLU A 148 -0.91 9.24 18.00
CA GLU A 148 -2.19 9.30 17.27
C GLU A 148 -1.99 9.61 15.77
N ILE A 149 -0.88 9.15 15.17
CA ILE A 149 -0.59 9.25 13.74
C ILE A 149 -1.06 7.95 13.09
N PRO A 150 -2.17 7.95 12.33
CA PRO A 150 -2.67 6.76 11.67
C PRO A 150 -1.76 6.31 10.52
N LEU A 151 -1.78 4.99 10.27
CA LEU A 151 -1.04 4.33 9.21
C LEU A 151 -2.01 3.54 8.32
N VAL A 152 -1.85 3.66 7.01
CA VAL A 152 -2.50 2.80 6.01
C VAL A 152 -1.41 2.21 5.12
N LEU A 153 -1.53 0.93 4.79
CA LEU A 153 -0.62 0.25 3.86
C LEU A 153 -1.22 0.23 2.45
N LEU A 154 -0.43 0.56 1.46
CA LEU A 154 -0.75 0.40 0.05
C LEU A 154 0.21 -0.60 -0.57
N ASP A 155 -0.32 -1.65 -1.21
CA ASP A 155 0.44 -2.82 -1.66
C ASP A 155 1.36 -3.39 -0.55
N PRO A 156 0.78 -3.97 0.50
CA PRO A 156 1.53 -4.42 1.67
C PRO A 156 2.55 -5.50 1.33
N THR A 157 3.70 -5.50 2.03
CA THR A 157 4.73 -6.52 1.97
C THR A 157 4.71 -7.43 3.20
N GLY A 158 5.35 -8.59 3.12
CA GLY A 158 5.49 -9.53 4.23
C GLY A 158 4.18 -10.24 4.60
N LYS A 159 3.95 -10.49 5.88
CA LYS A 159 2.68 -10.99 6.41
C LYS A 159 1.88 -9.78 6.91
N PRO A 160 0.84 -9.33 6.21
CA PRO A 160 0.03 -8.23 6.70
C PRO A 160 -0.66 -8.70 7.99
N GLY A 161 -0.38 -8.02 9.09
CA GLY A 161 -1.19 -8.19 10.29
C GLY A 161 -2.61 -7.70 9.98
N HIS A 162 -3.63 -8.36 10.54
CA HIS A 162 -5.02 -7.94 10.36
C HIS A 162 -5.33 -6.57 11.00
N ASP A 163 -4.38 -6.03 11.75
CA ASP A 163 -4.56 -4.85 12.59
C ASP A 163 -4.25 -3.53 11.87
N VAL A 164 -3.59 -3.56 10.70
CA VAL A 164 -3.24 -2.35 9.96
C VAL A 164 -4.12 -2.24 8.73
N PRO A 165 -4.86 -1.13 8.58
CA PRO A 165 -5.66 -0.89 7.39
C PRO A 165 -4.82 -0.93 6.13
N SER A 166 -5.34 -1.57 5.08
CA SER A 166 -4.59 -1.76 3.83
C SER A 166 -5.46 -1.71 2.59
N VAL A 167 -4.85 -1.27 1.49
CA VAL A 167 -5.42 -1.26 0.15
C VAL A 167 -4.47 -2.03 -0.77
N GLY A 168 -5.01 -2.87 -1.62
CA GLY A 168 -4.27 -3.64 -2.61
C GLY A 168 -5.11 -3.93 -3.85
N ALA A 169 -4.52 -4.66 -4.80
CA ALA A 169 -5.19 -5.12 -6.01
C ALA A 169 -5.34 -6.65 -6.02
N GLY A 170 -6.26 -7.15 -6.82
CA GLY A 170 -6.49 -8.57 -7.09
C GLY A 170 -5.34 -9.20 -7.87
N ASN A 171 -4.16 -9.22 -7.26
CA ASN A 171 -2.91 -9.66 -7.88
C ASN A 171 -2.96 -11.11 -8.37
N TRP A 172 -3.61 -12.00 -7.62
CA TRP A 172 -3.79 -13.39 -8.01
C TRP A 172 -4.66 -13.51 -9.28
N ASN A 173 -5.80 -12.81 -9.28
CA ASN A 173 -6.69 -12.77 -10.43
C ASN A 173 -6.02 -12.17 -11.66
N GLY A 174 -5.19 -11.12 -11.47
CA GLY A 174 -4.42 -10.52 -12.54
C GLY A 174 -3.39 -11.48 -13.13
N GLY A 175 -2.63 -12.21 -12.29
CA GLY A 175 -1.69 -13.23 -12.74
C GLY A 175 -2.37 -14.39 -13.49
N LEU A 176 -3.54 -14.82 -12.99
CA LEU A 176 -4.39 -15.81 -13.64
C LEU A 176 -4.83 -15.33 -15.02
N ALA A 177 -5.39 -14.12 -15.10
CA ALA A 177 -5.90 -13.54 -16.36
C ALA A 177 -4.81 -13.33 -17.41
N ALA A 178 -3.64 -12.82 -17.01
CA ALA A 178 -2.49 -12.66 -17.90
C ALA A 178 -2.06 -13.98 -18.53
N THR A 179 -2.00 -15.03 -17.72
CA THR A 179 -1.55 -16.36 -18.16
C THR A 179 -2.62 -17.07 -18.99
N HIS A 180 -3.89 -17.00 -18.61
CA HIS A 180 -5.00 -17.53 -19.42
C HIS A 180 -5.05 -16.90 -20.81
N HIS A 181 -4.87 -15.59 -20.91
CA HIS A 181 -4.81 -14.90 -22.20
C HIS A 181 -3.73 -15.51 -23.13
N LEU A 182 -2.54 -15.79 -22.59
CA LEU A 182 -1.48 -16.43 -23.38
C LEU A 182 -1.82 -17.88 -23.73
N LEU A 183 -2.43 -18.64 -22.83
CA LEU A 183 -2.88 -20.01 -23.07
C LEU A 183 -3.97 -20.06 -24.16
N ASP A 184 -4.91 -19.11 -24.17
CA ASP A 184 -5.98 -19.00 -25.17
C ASP A 184 -5.44 -18.64 -26.57
N LEU A 185 -4.29 -17.97 -26.62
CA LEU A 185 -3.54 -17.72 -27.85
C LEU A 185 -2.71 -18.94 -28.33
N GLY A 186 -2.77 -20.05 -27.61
CA GLY A 186 -2.11 -21.31 -27.96
C GLY A 186 -0.71 -21.47 -27.38
N HIS A 187 -0.19 -20.50 -26.62
CA HIS A 187 1.09 -20.66 -25.96
C HIS A 187 1.03 -21.74 -24.89
N ARG A 188 2.04 -22.59 -24.83
CA ARG A 188 2.19 -23.65 -23.82
C ARG A 188 3.51 -23.55 -23.06
N ARG A 189 4.48 -22.87 -23.66
CA ARG A 189 5.77 -22.60 -23.05
C ARG A 189 5.84 -21.10 -22.73
N ILE A 190 5.36 -20.76 -21.56
CA ILE A 190 5.18 -19.39 -21.07
C ILE A 190 6.16 -19.15 -19.92
N ALA A 191 7.04 -18.18 -20.04
CA ALA A 191 7.89 -17.78 -18.92
C ALA A 191 7.22 -16.70 -18.07
N VAL A 192 7.63 -16.61 -16.79
CA VAL A 192 7.21 -15.53 -15.87
C VAL A 192 8.44 -14.87 -15.26
N ILE A 193 8.48 -13.54 -15.27
CA ILE A 193 9.48 -12.73 -14.57
C ILE A 193 8.79 -12.08 -13.39
N THR A 194 9.08 -12.59 -12.17
CA THR A 194 8.41 -12.15 -10.95
C THR A 194 9.11 -10.94 -10.33
N GLY A 195 8.48 -10.35 -9.34
CA GLY A 195 9.14 -9.41 -8.41
C GLY A 195 9.79 -10.15 -7.24
N PRO A 196 10.21 -9.41 -6.20
CA PRO A 196 10.88 -9.99 -5.05
C PRO A 196 9.96 -10.92 -4.26
N ALA A 197 10.55 -12.00 -3.72
CA ALA A 197 9.80 -13.05 -3.03
C ALA A 197 9.09 -12.58 -1.73
N HIS A 198 9.54 -11.47 -1.13
CA HIS A 198 8.88 -10.89 0.05
C HIS A 198 7.62 -10.08 -0.28
N ALA A 199 7.45 -9.66 -1.54
CA ALA A 199 6.29 -8.91 -1.99
C ALA A 199 5.06 -9.81 -2.10
N LEU A 200 3.96 -9.44 -1.45
CA LEU A 200 2.71 -10.18 -1.54
C LEU A 200 2.15 -10.16 -2.96
N SER A 201 2.23 -9.01 -3.64
CA SER A 201 1.82 -8.86 -5.03
C SER A 201 2.58 -9.80 -5.96
N SER A 202 3.91 -9.89 -5.81
CA SER A 202 4.76 -10.79 -6.59
C SER A 202 4.35 -12.26 -6.43
N ARG A 203 4.19 -12.70 -5.18
CA ARG A 203 3.76 -14.08 -4.90
C ARG A 203 2.38 -14.38 -5.45
N ALA A 204 1.43 -13.47 -5.24
CA ALA A 204 0.07 -13.67 -5.72
C ALA A 204 0.01 -13.74 -7.27
N ARG A 205 0.77 -12.89 -7.99
CA ARG A 205 0.85 -12.95 -9.46
C ARG A 205 1.45 -14.28 -9.95
N LEU A 206 2.51 -14.77 -9.29
CA LEU A 206 3.11 -16.07 -9.59
C LEU A 206 2.15 -17.23 -9.28
N ASP A 207 1.41 -17.17 -8.19
CA ASP A 207 0.44 -18.21 -7.83
C ASP A 207 -0.74 -18.22 -8.81
N GLY A 208 -1.19 -17.06 -9.30
CA GLY A 208 -2.16 -16.95 -10.40
C GLY A 208 -1.65 -17.56 -11.70
N TYR A 209 -0.37 -17.30 -12.06
CA TYR A 209 0.29 -17.92 -13.21
C TYR A 209 0.29 -19.45 -13.09
N ARG A 210 0.68 -19.99 -11.94
CA ARG A 210 0.69 -21.45 -11.69
C ARG A 210 -0.69 -22.06 -11.79
N ALA A 211 -1.69 -21.41 -11.22
CA ALA A 211 -3.08 -21.85 -11.25
C ALA A 211 -3.63 -21.92 -12.69
N ALA A 212 -3.30 -20.95 -13.54
CA ALA A 212 -3.69 -20.96 -14.95
C ALA A 212 -3.07 -22.12 -15.72
N LEU A 213 -1.76 -22.38 -15.53
CA LEU A 213 -1.09 -23.51 -16.16
C LEU A 213 -1.66 -24.85 -15.70
N ASP A 214 -1.89 -25.01 -14.39
CA ASP A 214 -2.46 -26.22 -13.81
C ASP A 214 -3.85 -26.51 -14.38
N THR A 215 -4.72 -25.49 -14.44
CA THR A 215 -6.07 -25.60 -15.03
C THR A 215 -6.03 -26.02 -16.52
N ALA A 216 -5.01 -25.57 -17.25
CA ALA A 216 -4.82 -25.91 -18.67
C ALA A 216 -4.07 -27.23 -18.89
N GLY A 217 -3.70 -27.96 -17.82
CA GLY A 217 -2.91 -29.19 -17.90
C GLY A 217 -1.47 -28.98 -18.40
N VAL A 218 -0.93 -27.78 -18.28
CA VAL A 218 0.44 -27.44 -18.70
C VAL A 218 1.37 -27.52 -17.47
N PRO A 219 2.38 -28.41 -17.48
CA PRO A 219 3.30 -28.51 -16.37
C PRO A 219 4.07 -27.21 -16.14
N VAL A 220 4.22 -26.83 -14.88
CA VAL A 220 5.06 -25.70 -14.49
C VAL A 220 6.53 -26.09 -14.66
N ASP A 221 7.25 -25.40 -15.57
CA ASP A 221 8.68 -25.57 -15.76
C ASP A 221 9.46 -24.57 -14.89
N PRO A 222 10.24 -25.05 -13.89
CA PRO A 222 11.00 -24.17 -13.01
C PRO A 222 12.01 -23.26 -13.75
N ASP A 223 12.53 -23.69 -14.89
CA ASP A 223 13.50 -22.92 -15.69
C ASP A 223 12.86 -21.68 -16.34
N LEU A 224 11.53 -21.65 -16.45
CA LEU A 224 10.76 -20.53 -16.96
C LEU A 224 10.31 -19.55 -15.88
N ILE A 225 10.60 -19.81 -14.61
CA ILE A 225 10.32 -18.89 -13.51
C ILE A 225 11.58 -18.11 -13.17
N CYS A 226 11.55 -16.79 -13.37
CA CYS A 226 12.67 -15.91 -13.09
C CYS A 226 12.27 -14.95 -11.96
N GLN A 227 13.07 -14.89 -10.89
CA GLN A 227 12.86 -13.95 -9.82
C GLN A 227 13.62 -12.65 -10.10
N GLY A 228 12.94 -11.52 -10.03
CA GLY A 228 13.49 -10.16 -10.11
C GLY A 228 13.06 -9.28 -8.96
N ASP A 229 13.29 -7.98 -9.10
CA ASP A 229 13.02 -6.91 -8.15
C ASP A 229 12.10 -5.82 -8.75
N PHE A 230 11.26 -6.17 -9.74
CA PHE A 230 10.39 -5.27 -10.50
C PHE A 230 11.12 -4.20 -11.33
N ARG A 231 12.40 -4.41 -11.64
CA ARG A 231 13.21 -3.46 -12.39
C ARG A 231 13.24 -3.81 -13.89
N ILE A 232 13.41 -2.78 -14.71
CA ILE A 232 13.61 -2.96 -16.17
C ILE A 232 14.77 -3.92 -16.45
N GLN A 233 15.86 -3.80 -15.68
CA GLN A 233 17.05 -4.64 -15.82
C GLN A 233 16.76 -6.13 -15.61
N ASP A 234 15.80 -6.49 -14.76
CA ASP A 234 15.42 -7.89 -14.57
C ASP A 234 14.78 -8.45 -15.86
N GLY A 235 13.87 -7.67 -16.45
CA GLY A 235 13.27 -8.01 -17.74
C GLY A 235 14.32 -8.26 -18.81
N LEU A 236 15.27 -7.33 -18.93
CA LEU A 236 16.38 -7.45 -19.90
C LEU A 236 17.22 -8.70 -19.65
N THR A 237 17.73 -8.87 -18.44
CA THR A 237 18.68 -9.94 -18.10
C THR A 237 18.01 -11.32 -18.20
N HIS A 238 16.80 -11.47 -17.64
CA HIS A 238 16.11 -12.75 -17.66
C HIS A 238 15.65 -13.15 -19.08
N THR A 239 15.23 -12.20 -19.89
CA THR A 239 14.84 -12.49 -21.28
C THR A 239 16.03 -12.96 -22.11
N HIS A 240 17.20 -12.34 -21.96
CA HIS A 240 18.42 -12.85 -22.60
C HIS A 240 18.73 -14.29 -22.21
N ARG A 241 18.55 -14.68 -20.95
CA ARG A 241 18.71 -16.05 -20.49
C ARG A 241 17.66 -16.98 -21.08
N LEU A 242 16.38 -16.59 -21.01
CA LEU A 242 15.24 -17.40 -21.43
C LEU A 242 15.26 -17.70 -22.94
N LEU A 243 15.62 -16.72 -23.78
CA LEU A 243 15.66 -16.89 -25.23
C LEU A 243 16.89 -17.65 -25.74
N ARG A 244 17.87 -17.94 -24.87
CA ARG A 244 19.02 -18.79 -25.15
C ARG A 244 18.84 -20.25 -24.71
N LEU A 245 17.71 -20.59 -24.09
CA LEU A 245 17.40 -21.97 -23.73
C LEU A 245 17.28 -22.83 -25.01
N PRO A 246 17.66 -24.14 -24.98
CA PRO A 246 17.48 -25.03 -26.11
C PRO A 246 16.07 -25.07 -26.68
N ASN A 247 15.07 -24.92 -25.78
CA ASN A 247 13.67 -24.75 -26.11
C ASN A 247 13.16 -23.47 -25.44
N PRO A 248 13.24 -22.29 -26.10
CA PRO A 248 12.87 -21.04 -25.50
C PRO A 248 11.36 -20.88 -25.32
N PRO A 249 10.90 -20.02 -24.40
CA PRO A 249 9.48 -19.69 -24.27
C PRO A 249 9.00 -18.91 -25.51
N THR A 250 7.73 -19.11 -25.88
CA THR A 250 7.05 -18.35 -26.94
C THR A 250 6.30 -17.14 -26.41
N ALA A 251 6.17 -17.03 -25.08
CA ALA A 251 5.56 -15.89 -24.41
C ALA A 251 6.20 -15.63 -23.05
N ILE A 252 6.20 -14.38 -22.63
CA ILE A 252 6.67 -13.95 -21.31
C ILE A 252 5.58 -13.13 -20.62
N PHE A 253 5.21 -13.55 -19.42
CA PHE A 253 4.47 -12.73 -18.46
C PHE A 253 5.46 -12.00 -17.57
N ALA A 254 5.62 -10.70 -17.76
CA ALA A 254 6.38 -9.82 -16.88
C ALA A 254 5.46 -9.31 -15.77
N CYS A 255 5.85 -9.51 -14.50
CA CYS A 255 5.00 -9.16 -13.36
C CYS A 255 4.89 -7.66 -13.08
N ASN A 256 5.52 -6.79 -13.89
CA ASN A 256 5.17 -5.38 -14.01
C ASN A 256 5.57 -4.84 -15.40
N ASP A 257 5.06 -3.66 -15.74
CA ASP A 257 5.32 -3.02 -17.03
C ASP A 257 6.79 -2.59 -17.21
N GLY A 258 7.49 -2.26 -16.12
CA GLY A 258 8.92 -1.98 -16.17
C GLY A 258 9.73 -3.18 -16.66
N GLN A 259 9.46 -4.37 -16.11
CA GLN A 259 10.08 -5.61 -16.59
C GLN A 259 9.70 -5.90 -18.04
N ALA A 260 8.44 -5.64 -18.44
CA ALA A 260 8.02 -5.82 -19.84
C ALA A 260 8.82 -4.92 -20.80
N MET A 261 9.18 -3.70 -20.43
CA MET A 261 10.09 -2.85 -21.20
C MET A 261 11.47 -3.51 -21.36
N GLY A 262 12.00 -4.11 -20.31
CA GLY A 262 13.24 -4.88 -20.37
C GLY A 262 13.14 -6.10 -21.29
N VAL A 263 11.98 -6.78 -21.33
CA VAL A 263 11.68 -7.86 -22.28
C VAL A 263 11.74 -7.35 -23.71
N TYR A 264 11.11 -6.19 -23.98
CA TYR A 264 11.14 -5.58 -25.34
C TYR A 264 12.56 -5.25 -25.78
N GLN A 265 13.37 -4.66 -24.90
CA GLN A 265 14.75 -4.35 -25.20
C GLN A 265 15.55 -5.60 -25.54
N ALA A 266 15.47 -6.66 -24.71
CA ALA A 266 16.16 -7.92 -24.95
C ALA A 266 15.70 -8.60 -26.25
N ALA A 267 14.38 -8.59 -26.53
CA ALA A 267 13.83 -9.12 -27.78
C ALA A 267 14.44 -8.39 -28.99
N HIS A 268 14.47 -7.06 -28.95
CA HIS A 268 15.09 -6.24 -30.00
C HIS A 268 16.58 -6.56 -30.18
N GLU A 269 17.36 -6.61 -29.10
CA GLU A 269 18.81 -6.94 -29.14
C GLU A 269 19.10 -8.34 -29.70
N LEU A 270 18.16 -9.29 -29.53
CA LEU A 270 18.24 -10.65 -30.06
C LEU A 270 17.57 -10.83 -31.42
N GLY A 271 17.10 -9.75 -32.05
CA GLY A 271 16.43 -9.78 -33.34
C GLY A 271 15.07 -10.50 -33.32
N ARG A 272 14.43 -10.58 -32.15
CA ARG A 272 13.08 -11.17 -31.98
C ARG A 272 12.00 -10.09 -32.07
N ARG A 273 10.98 -10.37 -32.85
CA ARG A 273 9.84 -9.43 -33.04
C ARG A 273 8.75 -9.73 -32.01
N VAL A 274 8.27 -8.67 -31.38
CA VAL A 274 7.06 -8.70 -30.56
C VAL A 274 5.92 -8.20 -31.44
N PRO A 275 4.80 -8.93 -31.58
CA PRO A 275 4.47 -10.20 -30.95
C PRO A 275 4.85 -11.46 -31.76
N ASP A 276 5.35 -11.32 -33.00
CA ASP A 276 5.43 -12.41 -33.98
C ASP A 276 6.29 -13.60 -33.51
N ASP A 277 7.46 -13.29 -32.89
CA ASP A 277 8.41 -14.29 -32.40
C ASP A 277 8.32 -14.48 -30.87
N LEU A 278 7.72 -13.51 -30.14
CA LEU A 278 7.60 -13.51 -28.68
C LEU A 278 6.38 -12.69 -28.25
N SER A 279 5.38 -13.31 -27.65
CA SER A 279 4.29 -12.59 -26.99
C SER A 279 4.69 -12.08 -25.61
N VAL A 280 4.27 -10.86 -25.26
CA VAL A 280 4.62 -10.22 -23.97
C VAL A 280 3.35 -9.68 -23.31
N VAL A 281 3.15 -10.03 -22.04
CA VAL A 281 2.13 -9.43 -21.16
C VAL A 281 2.81 -8.77 -19.99
N GLY A 282 2.39 -7.54 -19.68
CA GLY A 282 2.84 -6.78 -18.51
C GLY A 282 1.83 -6.79 -17.36
N PHE A 283 2.07 -5.91 -16.39
CA PHE A 283 1.17 -5.66 -15.27
C PHE A 283 1.35 -4.21 -14.81
N ASP A 284 0.30 -3.51 -14.47
CA ASP A 284 0.09 -2.16 -13.93
C ASP A 284 -0.68 -1.23 -14.86
N ASP A 285 -0.56 -1.35 -16.18
CA ASP A 285 -1.05 -0.45 -17.24
C ASP A 285 -0.52 0.99 -17.08
N MET A 286 0.80 1.11 -16.91
CA MET A 286 1.45 2.42 -16.82
C MET A 286 1.24 3.24 -18.10
N PRO A 287 1.07 4.59 -18.00
CA PRO A 287 0.77 5.43 -19.14
C PRO A 287 1.70 5.28 -20.35
N PRO A 288 3.04 5.09 -20.20
CA PRO A 288 3.93 4.90 -21.34
C PRO A 288 3.65 3.64 -22.17
N MET A 289 3.01 2.63 -21.60
CA MET A 289 2.80 1.33 -22.25
C MET A 289 1.87 1.37 -23.45
N ARG A 290 1.14 2.44 -23.62
CA ARG A 290 0.31 2.71 -24.80
C ARG A 290 1.12 3.17 -26.01
N TRP A 291 2.35 3.64 -25.77
CA TRP A 291 3.20 4.30 -26.76
C TRP A 291 4.42 3.46 -27.15
N VAL A 292 4.69 2.35 -26.44
CA VAL A 292 5.71 1.38 -26.87
C VAL A 292 5.24 0.70 -28.16
N ILE A 293 6.18 0.17 -28.96
CA ILE A 293 5.87 -0.43 -30.25
C ILE A 293 6.30 -1.92 -30.23
N PRO A 294 5.30 -2.81 -30.35
CA PRO A 294 3.84 -2.57 -30.35
C PRO A 294 3.32 -2.16 -28.96
N PRO A 295 2.11 -1.55 -28.85
CA PRO A 295 1.53 -1.21 -27.54
C PRO A 295 1.35 -2.45 -26.65
N LEU A 296 1.72 -2.33 -25.36
CA LEU A 296 1.79 -3.46 -24.44
C LEU A 296 0.39 -3.93 -23.99
N THR A 297 0.13 -5.22 -24.15
CA THR A 297 -0.93 -5.96 -23.46
C THR A 297 -0.53 -6.11 -21.99
N THR A 298 -1.40 -5.71 -21.06
CA THR A 298 -1.03 -5.65 -19.65
C THR A 298 -2.24 -5.82 -18.75
N ILE A 299 -2.03 -6.14 -17.49
CA ILE A 299 -3.06 -6.13 -16.44
C ILE A 299 -3.12 -4.75 -15.82
N ARG A 300 -4.26 -4.08 -15.94
CA ARG A 300 -4.49 -2.79 -15.29
C ARG A 300 -4.78 -2.95 -13.81
N GLN A 301 -4.05 -2.22 -12.99
CA GLN A 301 -4.40 -1.89 -11.62
C GLN A 301 -4.97 -0.46 -11.59
N PRO A 302 -6.06 -0.17 -10.88
CA PRO A 302 -6.56 1.21 -10.74
C PRO A 302 -5.77 1.97 -9.67
N LEU A 303 -4.46 2.15 -9.87
CA LEU A 303 -3.51 2.67 -8.87
C LEU A 303 -3.91 4.02 -8.29
N THR A 304 -4.38 4.95 -9.14
CA THR A 304 -4.88 6.26 -8.71
C THR A 304 -6.07 6.13 -7.75
N ASP A 305 -7.00 5.20 -8.01
CA ASP A 305 -8.17 4.99 -7.15
C ASP A 305 -7.80 4.22 -5.88
N MET A 306 -6.89 3.27 -5.96
CA MET A 306 -6.31 2.59 -4.79
C MET A 306 -5.65 3.60 -3.84
N ALA A 307 -4.84 4.50 -4.39
CA ALA A 307 -4.16 5.54 -3.62
C ALA A 307 -5.15 6.56 -3.00
N ALA A 308 -6.19 6.93 -3.74
CA ALA A 308 -7.25 7.79 -3.23
C ALA A 308 -8.04 7.09 -2.10
N ALA A 309 -8.35 5.80 -2.24
CA ALA A 309 -9.00 5.02 -1.19
C ALA A 309 -8.13 4.94 0.08
N ALA A 310 -6.82 4.69 -0.07
CA ALA A 310 -5.89 4.69 1.06
C ALA A 310 -5.85 6.05 1.77
N ALA A 311 -5.81 7.15 1.01
CA ALA A 311 -5.87 8.50 1.56
C ALA A 311 -7.20 8.79 2.25
N ALA A 312 -8.33 8.38 1.69
CA ALA A 312 -9.65 8.54 2.30
C ALA A 312 -9.79 7.73 3.61
N MET A 313 -9.27 6.49 3.64
CA MET A 313 -9.19 5.70 4.88
C MET A 313 -8.36 6.43 5.94
N LEU A 314 -7.20 6.95 5.54
CA LEU A 314 -6.31 7.70 6.43
C LEU A 314 -6.99 8.93 7.01
N MET A 315 -7.75 9.68 6.19
CA MET A 315 -8.49 10.86 6.62
C MET A 315 -9.58 10.54 7.65
N LYS A 316 -10.31 9.42 7.48
CA LYS A 316 -11.28 8.94 8.49
C LYS A 316 -10.57 8.63 9.80
N LEU A 317 -9.48 7.86 9.75
CA LEU A 317 -8.70 7.52 10.94
C LEU A 317 -8.14 8.77 11.63
N ALA A 318 -7.66 9.75 10.86
CA ALA A 318 -7.17 11.02 11.39
C ALA A 318 -8.24 11.83 12.13
N LYS A 319 -9.51 11.69 11.74
CA LYS A 319 -10.67 12.28 12.43
C LYS A 319 -11.15 11.43 13.61
N GLY A 320 -10.62 10.22 13.81
CA GLY A 320 -11.08 9.25 14.80
C GLY A 320 -12.38 8.55 14.42
N GLU A 321 -12.74 8.58 13.13
CA GLU A 321 -13.89 7.88 12.59
C GLU A 321 -13.57 6.39 12.38
N PRO A 322 -14.49 5.47 12.69
CA PRO A 322 -14.27 4.05 12.45
C PRO A 322 -14.27 3.75 10.93
N LEU A 323 -13.42 2.80 10.53
CA LEU A 323 -13.47 2.24 9.18
C LEU A 323 -14.55 1.17 9.09
N GLN A 324 -15.28 1.13 7.99
CA GLN A 324 -16.21 0.03 7.69
C GLN A 324 -15.49 -1.26 7.36
N GLN A 325 -14.34 -1.16 6.70
CA GLN A 325 -13.47 -2.26 6.30
C GLN A 325 -12.02 -1.85 6.51
N ASN A 326 -11.23 -2.73 7.12
CA ASN A 326 -9.80 -2.52 7.31
C ASN A 326 -8.98 -2.93 6.09
N ARG A 327 -9.56 -3.68 5.13
CA ARG A 327 -8.89 -4.13 3.94
C ARG A 327 -9.78 -3.90 2.72
N ILE A 328 -9.22 -3.24 1.70
CA ILE A 328 -9.87 -3.02 0.42
C ILE A 328 -8.98 -3.66 -0.66
N GLU A 329 -9.59 -4.47 -1.51
CA GLU A 329 -8.94 -5.05 -2.68
C GLU A 329 -9.68 -4.59 -3.93
N PHE A 330 -8.94 -3.97 -4.85
CA PHE A 330 -9.47 -3.52 -6.13
C PHE A 330 -9.34 -4.60 -7.19
N ALA A 331 -10.37 -4.75 -8.02
CA ALA A 331 -10.30 -5.64 -9.18
C ALA A 331 -9.24 -5.17 -10.19
N THR A 332 -8.63 -6.13 -10.86
CA THR A 332 -7.72 -5.91 -11.99
C THR A 332 -8.40 -6.25 -13.31
N GLU A 333 -7.94 -5.68 -14.41
CA GLU A 333 -8.51 -5.85 -15.76
C GLU A 333 -7.41 -6.16 -16.77
N LEU A 334 -7.61 -7.14 -17.64
CA LEU A 334 -6.73 -7.39 -18.78
C LEU A 334 -7.00 -6.37 -19.89
N ILE A 335 -5.96 -5.66 -20.29
CA ILE A 335 -5.99 -4.70 -21.39
C ILE A 335 -5.22 -5.28 -22.56
N VAL A 336 -5.94 -5.83 -23.54
CA VAL A 336 -5.35 -6.41 -24.75
C VAL A 336 -4.96 -5.29 -25.71
N ARG A 337 -3.70 -5.33 -26.19
CA ARG A 337 -3.16 -4.41 -27.20
C ARG A 337 -2.39 -5.19 -28.27
N GLY A 338 -1.20 -4.73 -28.66
CA GLY A 338 -0.46 -5.25 -29.82
C GLY A 338 0.69 -6.21 -29.48
N SER A 339 0.97 -6.50 -28.22
CA SER A 339 2.17 -7.27 -27.81
C SER A 339 1.96 -8.77 -27.70
N THR A 340 0.78 -9.25 -28.03
CA THR A 340 0.44 -10.67 -27.99
C THR A 340 -0.20 -11.12 -29.31
N ALA A 341 0.14 -12.31 -29.77
CA ALA A 341 -0.42 -12.93 -30.97
C ALA A 341 -0.63 -14.44 -30.74
N ARG A 342 -1.38 -15.08 -31.60
CA ARG A 342 -1.44 -16.56 -31.61
C ARG A 342 -0.07 -17.13 -31.88
N VAL A 343 0.27 -18.22 -31.16
CA VAL A 343 1.52 -18.91 -31.42
C VAL A 343 1.52 -19.44 -32.88
N ASN A 344 2.54 -19.08 -33.64
CA ASN A 344 2.74 -19.66 -34.96
C ASN A 344 3.19 -21.11 -34.75
N MET A 345 2.30 -22.07 -35.04
CA MET A 345 2.71 -23.46 -35.17
C MET A 345 3.54 -23.54 -36.44
N ILE A 346 4.86 -23.62 -36.30
CA ILE A 346 5.73 -24.01 -37.40
C ILE A 346 5.43 -25.49 -37.60
N GLU A 347 4.75 -25.85 -38.72
CA GLU A 347 4.53 -27.22 -39.17
C GLU A 347 5.86 -27.94 -39.43
#